data_81ade12d4bf170fa76dcc175014e7b4b
#
_entry.id   81ade12d4bf170fa76dcc175014e7b4b
#
_cell.length_a   1.000
_cell.length_b   1.000
_cell.length_c   1.000
_cell.angle_alpha   90.00
_cell.angle_beta   90.00
_cell.angle_gamma   90.00
#
_symmetry.space_group_name_H-M   'P 1'
#
loop_
_entity.id
_entity.type
_entity.pdbx_description
1 polymer ?
#
loop_
_entity_poly.entity_id
_entity_poly.type
_entity_poly.pdbx_seq_one_letter_code
_entity_poly.pdbx_strand_id
1 'polypeptide(L)'
;MVSGSESQTRRGFPTWERILLAIAALYFLIAYLILPRLWKRHESHLAVIKESPRVTKTSSDIPGDPLNIALVGTEEEIIRAMTAAGWDPADPLTFRSSVRIVVDTVLRKPDDEAPVSNLYLFGRKEDLAFEKPVGHSPKERHHVRFWHMEKTHDDRPAWIGSAAYDIGVELSRTTGQVTHHISPNIDAERNLLVADVSKAVPAQVQWLDSFHQELHGRNGGGDPWQTDGRLAVVVLPLMQTASSLIPKETEKLP
;
A
#
# COMPACT_ATOMS: atom_id res chain seq x y z
N MET A 1 61.94 -56.65 -15.83
CA MET A 1 61.53 -55.30 -15.46
C MET A 1 60.02 -55.31 -15.32
N VAL A 2 59.54 -55.36 -14.11
CA VAL A 2 58.09 -55.33 -13.82
C VAL A 2 57.75 -53.91 -13.27
N SER A 3 57.04 -53.15 -14.07
CA SER A 3 56.59 -51.82 -13.68
C SER A 3 55.33 -51.98 -12.82
N GLY A 4 55.48 -51.74 -11.51
CA GLY A 4 54.35 -51.66 -10.59
C GLY A 4 53.63 -50.30 -10.75
N SER A 5 52.38 -50.29 -11.25
CA SER A 5 51.52 -49.12 -11.21
C SER A 5 50.86 -49.02 -9.82
N GLU A 6 51.34 -48.10 -9.00
CA GLU A 6 50.67 -47.74 -7.77
C GLU A 6 49.34 -47.02 -8.09
N SER A 7 48.24 -47.71 -7.86
CA SER A 7 46.90 -47.07 -7.89
C SER A 7 46.75 -46.22 -6.62
N GLN A 8 46.89 -44.91 -6.75
CA GLN A 8 46.51 -43.93 -5.72
C GLN A 8 45.00 -43.99 -5.48
N THR A 9 44.57 -44.70 -4.47
CA THR A 9 43.21 -44.65 -3.94
C THR A 9 42.97 -43.26 -3.36
N ARG A 10 42.19 -42.43 -4.07
CA ARG A 10 41.65 -41.17 -3.56
C ARG A 10 40.80 -41.45 -2.33
N ARG A 11 41.34 -41.16 -1.13
CA ARG A 11 40.59 -41.23 0.13
C ARG A 11 39.48 -40.16 0.06
N GLY A 12 38.23 -40.58 -0.11
CA GLY A 12 37.07 -39.69 -0.03
C GLY A 12 36.93 -39.16 1.40
N PHE A 13 36.46 -37.94 1.55
CA PHE A 13 36.18 -37.33 2.84
C PHE A 13 35.26 -38.23 3.68
N PRO A 14 35.52 -38.39 5.00
CA PRO A 14 34.65 -39.13 5.90
C PRO A 14 33.23 -38.49 5.95
N THR A 15 32.24 -39.30 6.27
CA THR A 15 30.83 -38.92 6.19
C THR A 15 30.48 -37.64 7.01
N TRP A 16 31.09 -37.49 8.18
CA TRP A 16 30.88 -36.34 9.06
C TRP A 16 31.47 -35.03 8.47
N GLU A 17 32.60 -35.06 7.77
CA GLU A 17 33.16 -33.90 7.07
C GLU A 17 32.24 -33.44 5.93
N ARG A 18 31.65 -34.39 5.18
CA ARG A 18 30.66 -34.07 4.15
C ARG A 18 29.43 -33.40 4.73
N ILE A 19 28.95 -33.85 5.90
CA ILE A 19 27.83 -33.25 6.61
C ILE A 19 28.20 -31.83 7.08
N LEU A 20 29.36 -31.61 7.65
CA LEU A 20 29.81 -30.28 8.05
C LEU A 20 29.94 -29.30 6.87
N LEU A 21 30.49 -29.78 5.77
CA LEU A 21 30.59 -28.99 4.54
C LEU A 21 29.20 -28.63 3.99
N ALA A 22 28.26 -29.57 4.02
CA ALA A 22 26.87 -29.29 3.58
C ALA A 22 26.18 -28.26 4.49
N ILE A 23 26.36 -28.36 5.82
CA ILE A 23 25.80 -27.37 6.77
C ILE A 23 26.44 -25.99 6.54
N ALA A 24 27.77 -25.94 6.36
CA ALA A 24 28.47 -24.70 6.08
C ALA A 24 27.98 -24.07 4.74
N ALA A 25 27.85 -24.87 3.69
CA ALA A 25 27.33 -24.42 2.40
C ALA A 25 25.88 -23.89 2.51
N LEU A 26 25.02 -24.59 3.26
CA LEU A 26 23.63 -24.15 3.51
C LEU A 26 23.61 -22.85 4.32
N TYR A 27 24.44 -22.70 5.32
CA TYR A 27 24.57 -21.46 6.08
C TYR A 27 24.97 -20.29 5.17
N PHE A 28 26.01 -20.46 4.34
CA PHE A 28 26.44 -19.43 3.41
C PHE A 28 25.35 -19.10 2.39
N LEU A 29 24.64 -20.09 1.87
CA LEU A 29 23.52 -19.91 0.95
C LEU A 29 22.43 -19.05 1.61
N ILE A 30 22.02 -19.39 2.82
CA ILE A 30 20.98 -18.66 3.57
C ILE A 30 21.48 -17.27 3.91
N ALA A 31 22.65 -17.14 4.57
CA ALA A 31 23.13 -15.89 5.13
C ALA A 31 23.53 -14.84 4.05
N TYR A 32 24.09 -15.30 2.92
CA TYR A 32 24.65 -14.40 1.91
C TYR A 32 23.87 -14.31 0.61
N LEU A 33 22.97 -15.26 0.33
CA LEU A 33 22.18 -15.22 -0.90
C LEU A 33 20.68 -15.03 -0.62
N ILE A 34 20.12 -15.76 0.35
CA ILE A 34 18.67 -15.72 0.61
C ILE A 34 18.31 -14.52 1.49
N LEU A 35 18.88 -14.38 2.67
CA LEU A 35 18.59 -13.30 3.61
C LEU A 35 18.81 -11.90 3.03
N PRO A 36 19.92 -11.58 2.33
CA PRO A 36 20.09 -10.25 1.73
C PRO A 36 19.09 -9.95 0.62
N ARG A 37 18.65 -10.97 -0.15
CA ARG A 37 17.62 -10.78 -1.16
C ARG A 37 16.24 -10.52 -0.54
N LEU A 38 15.89 -11.26 0.52
CA LEU A 38 14.66 -11.04 1.27
C LEU A 38 14.65 -9.65 1.94
N TRP A 39 15.81 -9.26 2.52
CA TRP A 39 15.98 -7.96 3.15
C TRP A 39 15.83 -6.81 2.14
N LYS A 40 16.52 -6.88 1.01
CA LYS A 40 16.39 -5.88 -0.07
C LYS A 40 14.95 -5.77 -0.58
N ARG A 41 14.24 -6.88 -0.69
CA ARG A 41 12.84 -6.91 -1.11
C ARG A 41 11.92 -6.28 -0.06
N HIS A 42 12.26 -6.41 1.21
CA HIS A 42 11.53 -5.80 2.32
C HIS A 42 11.76 -4.28 2.41
N GLU A 43 12.98 -3.81 2.14
CA GLU A 43 13.33 -2.39 2.21
C GLU A 43 12.95 -1.58 0.96
N SER A 44 12.70 -2.23 -0.17
CA SER A 44 12.52 -1.55 -1.45
C SER A 44 11.32 -0.59 -1.47
N HIS A 45 10.19 -0.97 -0.88
CA HIS A 45 9.01 -0.10 -0.78
C HIS A 45 9.25 1.07 0.19
N LEU A 46 9.83 0.78 1.37
CA LEU A 46 10.06 1.78 2.39
C LEU A 46 11.01 2.89 1.94
N ALA A 47 12.04 2.54 1.17
CA ALA A 47 13.00 3.52 0.65
C ALA A 47 12.32 4.54 -0.29
N VAL A 48 11.51 4.06 -1.24
CA VAL A 48 10.80 4.93 -2.19
C VAL A 48 9.76 5.79 -1.48
N ILE A 49 8.99 5.21 -0.54
CA ILE A 49 8.00 5.94 0.25
C ILE A 49 8.69 7.01 1.12
N LYS A 50 9.85 6.71 1.68
CA LYS A 50 10.62 7.65 2.50
C LYS A 50 11.08 8.89 1.73
N GLU A 51 11.31 8.79 0.44
CA GLU A 51 11.71 9.91 -0.43
C GLU A 51 10.52 10.74 -0.94
N SER A 52 9.28 10.30 -0.69
CA SER A 52 8.08 11.00 -1.15
C SER A 52 7.89 12.36 -0.47
N PRO A 53 7.16 13.30 -1.09
CA PRO A 53 6.67 14.49 -0.43
C PRO A 53 5.92 14.15 0.86
N ARG A 54 5.79 15.10 1.77
CA ARG A 54 5.11 14.89 3.06
C ARG A 54 3.66 15.36 3.04
N VAL A 55 3.35 16.27 2.14
CA VAL A 55 2.07 16.97 2.04
C VAL A 55 1.65 17.03 0.59
N THR A 56 0.38 16.88 0.33
CA THR A 56 -0.25 17.10 -0.99
C THR A 56 -0.27 18.59 -1.32
N LYS A 57 -0.74 18.95 -2.51
CA LYS A 57 -0.91 20.33 -2.94
C LYS A 57 -2.30 20.53 -3.54
N THR A 58 -2.82 21.76 -3.43
CA THR A 58 -3.99 22.19 -4.17
C THR A 58 -3.63 22.52 -5.62
N SER A 59 -4.63 22.77 -6.46
CA SER A 59 -4.42 23.25 -7.85
C SER A 59 -3.65 24.58 -7.94
N SER A 60 -3.62 25.36 -6.84
CA SER A 60 -2.89 26.62 -6.73
C SER A 60 -1.52 26.46 -6.07
N ASP A 61 -1.00 25.24 -5.99
CA ASP A 61 0.31 24.89 -5.39
C ASP A 61 0.41 25.20 -3.87
N ILE A 62 -0.73 25.40 -3.21
CA ILE A 62 -0.81 25.62 -1.76
C ILE A 62 -0.75 24.24 -1.08
N PRO A 63 -0.03 24.08 0.08
CA PRO A 63 -0.01 22.82 0.81
C PRO A 63 -1.43 22.31 1.11
N GLY A 64 -1.70 21.06 0.75
CA GLY A 64 -2.96 20.36 1.05
C GLY A 64 -2.84 19.49 2.30
N ASP A 65 -3.47 18.32 2.26
CA ASP A 65 -3.47 17.39 3.39
C ASP A 65 -2.17 16.61 3.51
N PRO A 66 -1.72 16.28 4.74
CA PRO A 66 -0.51 15.50 4.96
C PRO A 66 -0.69 14.03 4.58
N LEU A 67 0.38 13.43 4.07
CA LEU A 67 0.41 12.01 3.74
C LEU A 67 0.69 11.18 5.00
N ASN A 68 -0.09 10.13 5.25
CA ASN A 68 0.01 9.36 6.49
C ASN A 68 -0.10 7.84 6.31
N ILE A 69 -0.39 7.38 5.08
CA ILE A 69 -0.58 5.95 4.78
C ILE A 69 0.02 5.60 3.42
N ALA A 70 0.44 4.35 3.25
CA ALA A 70 0.76 3.76 1.95
C ALA A 70 0.19 2.34 1.86
N LEU A 71 -0.23 1.94 0.66
CA LEU A 71 -0.65 0.58 0.35
C LEU A 71 0.32 -0.03 -0.67
N VAL A 72 0.62 -1.33 -0.52
CA VAL A 72 1.43 -2.08 -1.48
C VAL A 72 0.58 -3.20 -2.06
N GLY A 73 0.31 -3.12 -3.35
CA GLY A 73 -0.54 -4.05 -4.09
C GLY A 73 -0.95 -3.50 -5.44
N THR A 74 -1.57 -4.34 -6.27
CA THR A 74 -2.16 -3.89 -7.53
C THR A 74 -3.41 -3.03 -7.25
N GLU A 75 -3.84 -2.28 -8.25
CA GLU A 75 -5.06 -1.47 -8.17
C GLU A 75 -6.27 -2.34 -7.77
N GLU A 76 -6.39 -3.51 -8.37
CA GLU A 76 -7.48 -4.45 -8.07
C GLU A 76 -7.41 -4.98 -6.63
N GLU A 77 -6.21 -5.26 -6.12
CA GLU A 77 -6.02 -5.68 -4.72
C GLU A 77 -6.45 -4.58 -3.76
N ILE A 78 -6.10 -3.32 -4.06
CA ILE A 78 -6.48 -2.16 -3.25
C ILE A 78 -8.00 -1.97 -3.25
N ILE A 79 -8.63 -1.91 -4.43
CA ILE A 79 -10.08 -1.72 -4.54
C ILE A 79 -10.83 -2.80 -3.75
N ARG A 80 -10.43 -4.07 -3.90
CA ARG A 80 -11.06 -5.18 -3.15
C ARG A 80 -10.86 -5.08 -1.65
N ALA A 81 -9.64 -4.74 -1.20
CA ALA A 81 -9.33 -4.61 0.22
C ALA A 81 -10.10 -3.45 0.85
N MET A 82 -10.16 -2.30 0.19
CA MET A 82 -10.89 -1.12 0.65
C MET A 82 -12.40 -1.38 0.71
N THR A 83 -12.98 -1.96 -0.35
CA THR A 83 -14.40 -2.32 -0.39
C THR A 83 -14.74 -3.35 0.69
N ALA A 84 -13.91 -4.39 0.88
CA ALA A 84 -14.09 -5.37 1.95
C ALA A 84 -13.98 -4.76 3.36
N ALA A 85 -13.20 -3.68 3.51
CA ALA A 85 -13.05 -2.90 4.73
C ALA A 85 -14.21 -1.90 4.98
N GLY A 86 -15.18 -1.84 4.06
CA GLY A 86 -16.35 -0.93 4.13
C GLY A 86 -16.04 0.50 3.73
N TRP A 87 -15.05 0.68 2.85
CA TRP A 87 -14.72 1.94 2.20
C TRP A 87 -15.21 1.92 0.75
N ASP A 88 -16.09 2.82 0.41
CA ASP A 88 -16.68 2.93 -0.92
C ASP A 88 -15.81 3.80 -1.83
N PRO A 89 -15.71 3.49 -3.14
CA PRO A 89 -15.06 4.37 -4.10
C PRO A 89 -15.76 5.74 -4.19
N ALA A 90 -15.03 6.83 -4.01
CA ALA A 90 -15.56 8.19 -4.02
C ALA A 90 -15.92 8.68 -5.44
N ASP A 91 -15.31 8.14 -6.49
CA ASP A 91 -15.64 8.44 -7.90
C ASP A 91 -15.86 7.16 -8.72
N PRO A 92 -17.12 6.75 -8.93
CA PRO A 92 -17.45 5.57 -9.71
C PRO A 92 -17.00 5.62 -11.18
N LEU A 93 -16.77 6.81 -11.75
CA LEU A 93 -16.42 6.97 -13.16
C LEU A 93 -14.95 6.63 -13.43
N THR A 94 -14.05 6.94 -12.50
CA THR A 94 -12.63 6.61 -12.60
C THR A 94 -12.39 5.11 -12.53
N PHE A 95 -13.22 4.37 -11.80
CA PHE A 95 -13.11 2.92 -11.61
C PHE A 95 -13.67 2.07 -12.77
N ARG A 96 -14.48 2.64 -13.66
CA ARG A 96 -15.13 1.89 -14.76
C ARG A 96 -14.17 1.33 -15.80
N SER A 97 -12.98 1.87 -15.93
CA SER A 97 -12.01 1.41 -16.94
C SER A 97 -11.17 0.22 -16.48
N SER A 98 -10.94 0.06 -15.18
CA SER A 98 -9.97 -0.89 -14.65
C SER A 98 -10.60 -2.17 -14.07
N VAL A 99 -11.83 -2.15 -13.56
CA VAL A 99 -12.44 -3.31 -12.87
C VAL A 99 -13.90 -3.54 -13.27
N ARG A 100 -14.12 -4.08 -14.44
CA ARG A 100 -15.46 -4.39 -14.98
C ARG A 100 -16.26 -5.45 -14.18
N ILE A 101 -15.65 -6.15 -13.24
CA ILE A 101 -16.22 -7.35 -12.59
C ILE A 101 -16.67 -7.12 -11.13
N VAL A 102 -16.17 -6.12 -10.41
CA VAL A 102 -16.47 -5.92 -8.98
C VAL A 102 -17.54 -4.84 -8.77
N VAL A 103 -17.74 -3.98 -9.75
CA VAL A 103 -18.52 -2.74 -9.64
C VAL A 103 -20.04 -2.94 -9.71
N ASP A 104 -20.53 -4.05 -10.30
CA ASP A 104 -21.99 -4.30 -10.45
C ASP A 104 -22.76 -4.47 -9.12
N THR A 105 -22.06 -4.71 -8.02
CA THR A 105 -22.69 -4.97 -6.71
C THR A 105 -22.70 -3.73 -5.80
N VAL A 106 -21.80 -2.78 -6.01
CA VAL A 106 -21.58 -1.64 -5.10
C VAL A 106 -22.25 -0.34 -5.56
N LEU A 107 -22.53 -0.15 -6.85
CA LEU A 107 -23.00 1.11 -7.44
C LEU A 107 -24.51 1.35 -7.34
N ARG A 108 -25.14 1.09 -6.20
CA ARG A 108 -26.58 1.32 -6.02
C ARG A 108 -26.94 2.51 -5.11
N LYS A 109 -26.07 3.49 -4.90
CA LYS A 109 -26.46 4.71 -4.18
C LYS A 109 -26.46 5.92 -5.12
N PRO A 110 -27.56 6.73 -5.14
CA PRO A 110 -27.59 7.99 -5.86
C PRO A 110 -26.76 9.02 -5.10
N ASP A 111 -25.99 9.79 -5.87
CA ASP A 111 -25.11 10.84 -5.39
C ASP A 111 -25.87 12.10 -5.03
N ASP A 112 -25.64 12.59 -3.80
CA ASP A 112 -25.79 14.00 -3.42
C ASP A 112 -24.40 14.50 -2.94
N GLU A 113 -23.40 14.49 -3.85
CA GLU A 113 -22.03 14.84 -3.50
C GLU A 113 -21.68 16.28 -3.85
N ALA A 114 -21.33 17.04 -2.81
CA ALA A 114 -20.57 18.27 -2.99
C ALA A 114 -19.17 17.92 -3.55
N PRO A 115 -18.74 18.53 -4.68
CA PRO A 115 -17.45 18.20 -5.28
C PRO A 115 -16.31 18.49 -4.30
N VAL A 116 -15.55 17.48 -3.98
CA VAL A 116 -14.34 17.59 -3.13
C VAL A 116 -13.26 18.31 -3.92
N SER A 117 -12.57 19.25 -3.30
CA SER A 117 -11.43 19.93 -3.92
C SER A 117 -10.35 18.91 -4.29
N ASN A 118 -9.89 18.94 -5.55
CA ASN A 118 -8.83 18.08 -6.03
C ASN A 118 -7.52 18.37 -5.32
N LEU A 119 -6.83 17.33 -4.89
CA LEU A 119 -5.47 17.39 -4.39
C LEU A 119 -4.48 16.82 -5.41
N TYR A 120 -3.26 17.31 -5.36
CA TYR A 120 -2.22 16.96 -6.32
C TYR A 120 -0.97 16.44 -5.61
N LEU A 121 -0.42 15.38 -6.17
CA LEU A 121 0.88 14.83 -5.78
C LEU A 121 1.60 14.36 -7.05
N PHE A 122 2.91 14.46 -7.11
CA PHE A 122 3.69 14.12 -8.32
C PHE A 122 3.20 14.84 -9.60
N GLY A 123 2.64 16.06 -9.46
CA GLY A 123 2.13 16.85 -10.58
C GLY A 123 0.78 16.38 -11.15
N ARG A 124 0.08 15.45 -10.51
CA ARG A 124 -1.22 14.94 -10.95
C ARG A 124 -2.24 14.83 -9.81
N LYS A 125 -3.51 14.76 -10.18
CA LYS A 125 -4.62 14.47 -9.29
C LYS A 125 -4.48 13.06 -8.69
N GLU A 126 -5.20 12.78 -7.59
CA GLU A 126 -5.28 11.44 -7.03
C GLU A 126 -5.73 10.40 -8.07
N ASP A 127 -5.13 9.21 -8.00
CA ASP A 127 -5.47 8.11 -8.89
C ASP A 127 -6.65 7.29 -8.35
N LEU A 128 -6.74 7.15 -7.01
CA LEU A 128 -7.82 6.46 -6.32
C LEU A 128 -8.29 7.29 -5.13
N ALA A 129 -9.61 7.31 -4.90
CA ALA A 129 -10.21 7.91 -3.73
C ALA A 129 -11.30 7.01 -3.16
N PHE A 130 -11.36 6.93 -1.83
CA PHE A 130 -12.37 6.15 -1.11
C PHE A 130 -12.94 6.99 0.01
N GLU A 131 -14.18 6.68 0.36
CA GLU A 131 -14.89 7.30 1.48
C GLU A 131 -15.62 6.25 2.32
N LYS A 132 -15.85 6.59 3.59
CA LYS A 132 -16.65 5.80 4.50
C LYS A 132 -17.57 6.73 5.26
N PRO A 133 -18.89 6.69 5.00
CA PRO A 133 -19.86 7.57 5.63
C PRO A 133 -19.92 7.37 7.15
N VAL A 134 -20.17 8.46 7.89
CA VAL A 134 -20.38 8.44 9.33
C VAL A 134 -21.84 8.80 9.62
N GLY A 135 -22.60 7.84 10.14
CA GLY A 135 -24.02 8.03 10.45
C GLY A 135 -24.85 8.36 9.22
N HIS A 136 -25.67 9.42 9.32
CA HIS A 136 -26.54 9.91 8.23
C HIS A 136 -26.17 11.33 7.78
N SER A 137 -25.04 11.86 8.22
CA SER A 137 -24.59 13.21 7.87
C SER A 137 -23.78 13.18 6.57
N PRO A 138 -24.18 13.91 5.52
CA PRO A 138 -23.36 14.02 4.32
C PRO A 138 -22.14 14.91 4.50
N LYS A 139 -22.00 15.58 5.67
CA LYS A 139 -20.91 16.52 5.98
C LYS A 139 -19.75 15.90 6.71
N GLU A 140 -20.00 14.73 7.31
CA GLU A 140 -19.00 14.01 8.11
C GLU A 140 -18.71 12.68 7.46
N ARG A 141 -17.45 12.48 7.06
CA ARG A 141 -17.02 11.24 6.43
C ARG A 141 -15.54 11.01 6.63
N HIS A 142 -15.16 9.77 6.69
CA HIS A 142 -13.79 9.35 6.51
C HIS A 142 -13.48 9.35 5.03
N HIS A 143 -12.34 9.88 4.62
CA HIS A 143 -11.90 9.81 3.24
C HIS A 143 -10.41 9.52 3.15
N VAL A 144 -10.00 8.91 2.05
CA VAL A 144 -8.59 8.68 1.72
C VAL A 144 -8.37 8.83 0.22
N ARG A 145 -7.28 9.47 -0.14
CA ARG A 145 -6.81 9.61 -1.52
C ARG A 145 -5.47 8.93 -1.67
N PHE A 146 -5.27 8.25 -2.79
CA PHE A 146 -4.03 7.55 -3.11
C PHE A 146 -3.45 8.00 -4.44
N TRP A 147 -2.13 8.04 -4.50
CA TRP A 147 -1.34 8.28 -5.70
C TRP A 147 -0.42 7.10 -5.95
N HIS A 148 -0.50 6.53 -7.14
CA HIS A 148 0.40 5.47 -7.58
C HIS A 148 1.85 6.00 -7.66
N MET A 149 2.79 5.24 -7.16
CA MET A 149 4.20 5.60 -7.19
C MET A 149 4.86 4.97 -8.42
N GLU A 150 5.40 5.81 -9.33
CA GLU A 150 6.01 5.34 -10.58
C GLU A 150 7.32 4.55 -10.37
N LYS A 151 8.01 4.81 -9.26
CA LYS A 151 9.31 4.19 -8.95
C LYS A 151 9.12 3.20 -7.80
N THR A 152 8.94 1.94 -8.15
CA THR A 152 9.03 0.83 -7.20
C THR A 152 10.25 -0.01 -7.56
N HIS A 153 11.04 -0.44 -6.56
CA HIS A 153 12.23 -1.27 -6.78
C HIS A 153 11.93 -2.76 -6.85
N ASP A 154 10.68 -3.13 -6.70
CA ASP A 154 10.18 -4.50 -6.82
C ASP A 154 8.93 -4.56 -7.71
N ASP A 155 8.50 -5.77 -8.02
CA ASP A 155 7.41 -6.02 -8.97
C ASP A 155 6.01 -5.67 -8.43
N ARG A 156 5.90 -5.11 -7.21
CA ARG A 156 4.60 -4.74 -6.62
C ARG A 156 4.41 -3.23 -6.59
N PRO A 157 3.30 -2.73 -7.17
CA PRO A 157 2.96 -1.32 -7.11
C PRO A 157 2.81 -0.82 -5.66
N ALA A 158 3.27 0.40 -5.41
CA ALA A 158 3.06 1.10 -4.15
C ALA A 158 2.23 2.36 -4.40
N TRP A 159 1.39 2.69 -3.42
CA TRP A 159 0.48 3.83 -3.44
C TRP A 159 0.64 4.59 -2.15
N ILE A 160 0.92 5.88 -2.24
CA ILE A 160 0.98 6.74 -1.06
C ILE A 160 -0.31 7.54 -0.95
N GLY A 161 -0.78 7.77 0.27
CA GLY A 161 -2.08 8.37 0.48
C GLY A 161 -2.16 9.32 1.66
N SER A 162 -3.24 10.09 1.64
CA SER A 162 -3.69 10.96 2.70
C SER A 162 -5.07 10.50 3.17
N ALA A 163 -5.15 10.01 4.40
CA ALA A 163 -6.38 9.67 5.08
C ALA A 163 -6.75 10.80 6.04
N ALA A 164 -7.97 11.30 5.94
CA ALA A 164 -8.48 12.39 6.78
C ALA A 164 -9.97 12.18 7.11
N TYR A 165 -10.41 12.78 8.21
CA TYR A 165 -11.81 12.82 8.61
C TYR A 165 -12.36 14.21 8.39
N ASP A 166 -13.39 14.33 7.53
CA ASP A 166 -14.10 15.57 7.29
C ASP A 166 -15.05 15.85 8.46
N ILE A 167 -14.87 17.00 9.12
CA ILE A 167 -15.70 17.47 10.23
C ILE A 167 -16.70 18.55 9.82
N GLY A 168 -16.63 19.02 8.58
CA GLY A 168 -17.52 20.06 8.07
C GLY A 168 -17.19 20.49 6.66
N VAL A 169 -18.13 21.23 6.07
CA VAL A 169 -18.03 21.78 4.71
C VAL A 169 -18.23 23.27 4.79
N GLU A 170 -17.34 24.05 4.18
CA GLU A 170 -17.42 25.52 4.09
C GLU A 170 -17.10 25.99 2.68
N LEU A 171 -17.54 27.21 2.34
CA LEU A 171 -17.10 27.87 1.12
C LEU A 171 -15.79 28.61 1.39
N SER A 172 -14.74 28.28 0.63
CA SER A 172 -13.45 28.96 0.72
C SER A 172 -13.64 30.46 0.47
N ARG A 173 -13.22 31.27 1.43
CA ARG A 173 -13.25 32.74 1.31
C ARG A 173 -12.29 33.27 0.25
N THR A 174 -11.30 32.45 -0.13
CA THR A 174 -10.26 32.84 -1.08
C THR A 174 -10.60 32.45 -2.52
N THR A 175 -11.22 31.29 -2.72
CA THR A 175 -11.49 30.73 -4.06
C THR A 175 -12.98 30.63 -4.39
N GLY A 176 -13.87 30.76 -3.39
CA GLY A 176 -15.29 30.51 -3.53
C GLY A 176 -15.68 29.06 -3.79
N GLN A 177 -14.72 28.14 -3.73
CA GLN A 177 -14.92 26.70 -3.89
C GLN A 177 -15.38 26.08 -2.58
N VAL A 178 -16.09 24.96 -2.67
CA VAL A 178 -16.42 24.13 -1.52
C VAL A 178 -15.12 23.54 -0.97
N THR A 179 -14.84 23.77 0.29
CA THR A 179 -13.70 23.18 1.02
C THR A 179 -14.20 22.38 2.21
N HIS A 180 -13.53 21.30 2.52
CA HIS A 180 -13.81 20.49 3.68
C HIS A 180 -12.83 20.83 4.79
N HIS A 181 -13.31 20.86 6.02
CA HIS A 181 -12.48 20.98 7.21
C HIS A 181 -12.13 19.59 7.72
N ILE A 182 -10.86 19.34 7.89
CA ILE A 182 -10.35 18.04 8.40
C ILE A 182 -10.15 18.06 9.91
N SER A 183 -10.32 16.91 10.54
CA SER A 183 -9.95 16.71 11.94
C SER A 183 -8.44 16.91 12.12
N PRO A 184 -8.03 17.64 13.18
CA PRO A 184 -6.61 17.88 13.44
C PRO A 184 -5.78 16.60 13.66
N ASN A 185 -6.37 15.54 14.20
CA ASN A 185 -5.66 14.30 14.51
C ASN A 185 -5.67 13.36 13.30
N ILE A 186 -4.69 13.53 12.40
CA ILE A 186 -4.57 12.70 11.19
C ILE A 186 -4.14 11.25 11.49
N ASP A 187 -3.54 11.00 12.64
CA ASP A 187 -3.13 9.66 13.05
C ASP A 187 -4.33 8.78 13.44
N ALA A 188 -5.38 9.40 13.99
CA ALA A 188 -6.62 8.68 14.29
C ALA A 188 -7.22 8.09 13.02
N GLU A 189 -7.24 8.85 11.93
CA GLU A 189 -7.78 8.42 10.66
C GLU A 189 -6.91 7.35 9.99
N ARG A 190 -5.58 7.57 9.96
CA ARG A 190 -4.63 6.55 9.54
C ARG A 190 -4.84 5.22 10.27
N ASN A 191 -4.97 5.28 11.61
CA ASN A 191 -5.10 4.10 12.44
C ASN A 191 -6.46 3.39 12.22
N LEU A 192 -7.53 4.14 11.99
CA LEU A 192 -8.84 3.60 11.64
C LEU A 192 -8.76 2.80 10.32
N LEU A 193 -8.19 3.41 9.28
CA LEU A 193 -8.04 2.76 7.97
C LEU A 193 -7.18 1.49 8.08
N VAL A 194 -6.06 1.54 8.79
CA VAL A 194 -5.20 0.37 9.05
C VAL A 194 -5.98 -0.74 9.74
N ALA A 195 -6.77 -0.40 10.77
CA ALA A 195 -7.58 -1.37 11.51
C ALA A 195 -8.67 -2.00 10.63
N ASP A 196 -9.38 -1.20 9.84
CA ASP A 196 -10.42 -1.66 8.93
C ASP A 196 -9.87 -2.64 7.88
N VAL A 197 -8.78 -2.26 7.20
CA VAL A 197 -8.13 -3.11 6.18
C VAL A 197 -7.58 -4.39 6.81
N SER A 198 -6.91 -4.30 7.96
CA SER A 198 -6.33 -5.48 8.63
C SER A 198 -7.41 -6.46 9.14
N LYS A 199 -8.60 -5.96 9.46
CA LYS A 199 -9.76 -6.79 9.83
C LYS A 199 -10.38 -7.48 8.61
N ALA A 200 -10.38 -6.82 7.46
CA ALA A 200 -11.02 -7.29 6.24
C ALA A 200 -10.16 -8.30 5.46
N VAL A 201 -8.84 -8.09 5.43
CA VAL A 201 -7.89 -8.94 4.68
C VAL A 201 -6.63 -9.21 5.49
N PRO A 202 -5.93 -10.35 5.27
CA PRO A 202 -4.69 -10.68 5.99
C PRO A 202 -3.52 -9.81 5.49
N ALA A 203 -3.57 -8.53 5.77
CA ALA A 203 -2.54 -7.55 5.41
C ALA A 203 -1.40 -7.53 6.43
N GLN A 204 -0.19 -7.19 5.98
CA GLN A 204 0.96 -6.94 6.84
C GLN A 204 1.13 -5.43 7.01
N VAL A 205 1.25 -4.97 8.26
CA VAL A 205 1.44 -3.54 8.56
C VAL A 205 2.87 -3.30 8.99
N GLN A 206 3.50 -2.32 8.33
CA GLN A 206 4.83 -1.82 8.64
C GLN A 206 4.73 -0.34 8.98
N TRP A 207 5.65 0.16 9.80
CA TRP A 207 5.68 1.56 10.18
C TRP A 207 6.95 2.21 9.67
N LEU A 208 6.81 3.34 9.02
CA LEU A 208 7.93 4.20 8.64
C LEU A 208 8.00 5.32 9.67
N ASP A 209 8.92 5.16 10.62
CA ASP A 209 9.17 6.15 11.66
C ASP A 209 9.82 7.41 11.07
N SER A 210 9.55 8.56 11.70
CA SER A 210 10.11 9.85 11.30
C SER A 210 9.85 10.21 9.83
N PHE A 211 8.70 9.79 9.29
CA PHE A 211 8.27 10.21 7.96
C PHE A 211 8.01 11.72 7.95
N HIS A 212 7.25 12.25 8.93
CA HIS A 212 7.13 13.68 9.14
C HIS A 212 8.18 14.14 10.15
N GLN A 213 8.91 15.20 9.81
CA GLN A 213 9.81 15.90 10.75
C GLN A 213 9.07 16.98 11.53
N GLU A 214 8.11 17.64 10.87
CA GLU A 214 7.19 18.58 11.50
C GLU A 214 5.96 17.79 11.97
N LEU A 215 5.68 17.86 13.28
CA LEU A 215 4.57 17.10 13.89
C LEU A 215 3.27 17.88 13.93
N HIS A 216 3.29 19.14 13.50
CA HIS A 216 2.14 20.03 13.42
C HIS A 216 2.23 20.87 12.17
N GLY A 217 1.08 21.21 11.58
CA GLY A 217 1.03 22.08 10.42
C GLY A 217 -0.38 22.60 10.17
N ARG A 218 -0.54 23.22 9.00
CA ARG A 218 -1.85 23.64 8.49
C ARG A 218 -1.95 23.25 7.03
N ASN A 219 -3.15 22.82 6.62
CA ASN A 219 -3.45 22.61 5.21
C ASN A 219 -3.80 23.95 4.52
N GLY A 220 -4.02 23.92 3.21
CA GLY A 220 -4.33 25.10 2.41
C GLY A 220 -5.66 25.78 2.75
N GLY A 221 -6.58 25.08 3.39
CA GLY A 221 -7.80 25.61 3.97
C GLY A 221 -7.59 26.36 5.31
N GLY A 222 -6.40 26.24 5.90
CA GLY A 222 -6.05 26.80 7.18
C GLY A 222 -6.31 25.86 8.37
N ASP A 223 -6.78 24.63 8.12
CA ASP A 223 -7.03 23.64 9.16
C ASP A 223 -5.73 23.16 9.80
N PRO A 224 -5.61 23.18 11.12
CA PRO A 224 -4.46 22.62 11.79
C PRO A 224 -4.46 21.09 11.68
N TRP A 225 -3.28 20.51 11.58
CA TRP A 225 -3.10 19.07 11.74
C TRP A 225 -1.93 18.76 12.68
N GLN A 226 -2.00 17.58 13.30
CA GLN A 226 -0.97 17.03 14.17
C GLN A 226 -0.78 15.53 13.89
N THR A 227 0.46 15.06 14.05
CA THR A 227 0.87 13.68 13.81
C THR A 227 1.94 13.21 14.81
N ASP A 228 2.05 11.89 15.00
CA ASP A 228 3.17 11.24 15.68
C ASP A 228 4.43 11.12 14.79
N GLY A 229 4.34 11.59 13.56
CA GLY A 229 5.44 11.57 12.57
C GLY A 229 5.57 10.28 11.79
N ARG A 230 4.76 9.25 12.06
CA ARG A 230 4.84 7.95 11.37
C ARG A 230 3.89 7.87 10.18
N LEU A 231 4.32 7.08 9.19
CA LEU A 231 3.46 6.65 8.08
C LEU A 231 3.25 5.13 8.20
N ALA A 232 2.00 4.69 8.04
CA ALA A 232 1.67 3.28 7.98
C ALA A 232 1.83 2.75 6.55
N VAL A 233 2.51 1.61 6.38
CA VAL A 233 2.63 0.88 5.11
C VAL A 233 1.90 -0.44 5.24
N VAL A 234 0.82 -0.61 4.48
CA VAL A 234 -0.01 -1.82 4.50
C VAL A 234 0.27 -2.63 3.26
N VAL A 235 0.88 -3.79 3.43
CA VAL A 235 1.18 -4.73 2.34
C VAL A 235 0.01 -5.70 2.20
N LEU A 236 -0.71 -5.60 1.09
CA LEU A 236 -1.87 -6.44 0.81
C LEU A 236 -1.47 -7.86 0.43
N PRO A 237 -2.31 -8.88 0.67
CA PRO A 237 -2.06 -10.23 0.20
C PRO A 237 -2.09 -10.28 -1.33
N LEU A 238 -1.26 -11.17 -1.91
CA LEU A 238 -1.32 -11.45 -3.35
C LEU A 238 -2.67 -12.10 -3.69
N MET A 239 -3.33 -11.59 -4.72
CA MET A 239 -4.48 -12.30 -5.29
C MET A 239 -4.02 -13.63 -5.88
N GLN A 240 -4.61 -14.73 -5.41
CA GLN A 240 -4.48 -16.00 -6.11
C GLN A 240 -5.24 -15.87 -7.43
N THR A 241 -4.51 -15.88 -8.54
CA THR A 241 -5.12 -15.98 -9.87
C THR A 241 -5.93 -17.27 -9.93
N ALA A 242 -7.19 -17.19 -10.36
CA ALA A 242 -8.13 -18.31 -10.47
C ALA A 242 -7.63 -19.48 -11.37
N SER A 243 -6.48 -19.31 -12.04
CA SER A 243 -5.83 -20.32 -12.87
C SER A 243 -5.27 -21.53 -12.08
N SER A 244 -5.16 -21.47 -10.76
CA SER A 244 -4.68 -22.60 -9.93
C SER A 244 -5.79 -23.55 -9.47
N LEU A 245 -7.05 -23.28 -9.81
CA LEU A 245 -8.22 -24.08 -9.41
C LEU A 245 -8.78 -24.96 -10.51
N ILE A 246 -8.12 -25.08 -11.67
CA ILE A 246 -8.51 -26.09 -12.66
C ILE A 246 -7.95 -27.42 -12.15
N PRO A 247 -8.79 -28.37 -11.70
CA PRO A 247 -8.32 -29.71 -11.40
C PRO A 247 -7.69 -30.26 -12.68
N LYS A 248 -6.47 -30.75 -12.61
CA LYS A 248 -5.91 -31.58 -13.70
C LYS A 248 -6.85 -32.74 -13.88
N GLU A 249 -7.66 -32.67 -14.93
CA GLU A 249 -8.49 -33.78 -15.39
C GLU A 249 -7.54 -34.95 -15.63
N THR A 250 -7.64 -35.96 -14.80
CA THR A 250 -6.90 -37.21 -14.98
C THR A 250 -7.42 -37.85 -16.24
N GLU A 251 -6.66 -37.67 -17.30
CA GLU A 251 -6.82 -38.40 -18.56
C GLU A 251 -6.70 -39.92 -18.28
N LYS A 252 -7.83 -40.57 -18.07
CA LYS A 252 -7.96 -42.02 -18.18
C LYS A 252 -8.16 -42.34 -19.66
N LEU A 253 -7.10 -42.73 -20.29
CA LEU A 253 -7.17 -43.42 -21.60
C LEU A 253 -7.58 -44.88 -21.38
N PRO A 254 -8.34 -45.43 -22.32
CA PRO A 254 -8.90 -46.79 -22.30
C PRO A 254 -7.85 -47.90 -22.48
#